data_8718b524c5d230b88f4de68b88ebf80b
#
_entry.id   8718b524c5d230b88f4de68b88ebf80b
#
_cell.length_a   1.000
_cell.length_b   1.000
_cell.length_c   1.000
_cell.angle_alpha   90.00
_cell.angle_beta   90.00
_cell.angle_gamma   90.00
#
_symmetry.space_group_name_H-M   'P 1'
#
loop_
_entity.id
_entity.type
_entity.pdbx_description
1 polymer ?
#
loop_
_entity_poly.entity_id
_entity_poly.type
_entity_poly.pdbx_seq_one_letter_code
_entity_poly.pdbx_strand_id
1 'polypeptide(L)'
;MRPYLEEVQRQSQQAKHLATSFIELKGTPLKLGVMCTIGPSNFVGLLTNLQAQHPGIELQITDAAASDLQGRLLDGGLEAAIYCWPDQIDERLHYLPLFREQFFIVLGRQHRLANRPEVRVGDLNGERYLNRINCEQVNVARDVFAQRGTKVERVYRSDRDDWILAMVAAGLGFAFMPQYSVTERPDVVVRPLVEPEFWREVSLVTVRGRPHSPAIGALVREAVRTQWLGAVALAVQRSRARDGGKMH
;
A
#
# COMPACT_ATOMS: atom_id res chain seq x y z
N MET A 1 -39.00 -30.06 35.86
CA MET A 1 -39.17 -28.97 34.86
C MET A 1 -38.24 -27.76 35.09
N ARG A 2 -38.04 -27.28 36.34
CA ARG A 2 -37.08 -26.15 36.63
C ARG A 2 -35.68 -26.33 36.03
N PRO A 3 -34.99 -27.49 36.20
CA PRO A 3 -33.63 -27.64 35.68
C PRO A 3 -33.51 -27.50 34.16
N TYR A 4 -34.54 -27.94 33.43
CA TYR A 4 -34.55 -27.81 31.96
C TYR A 4 -34.77 -26.36 31.48
N LEU A 5 -35.55 -25.59 32.22
CA LEU A 5 -35.76 -24.16 31.90
C LEU A 5 -34.52 -23.33 32.19
N GLU A 6 -33.79 -23.64 33.25
CA GLU A 6 -32.52 -22.99 33.60
C GLU A 6 -31.44 -23.31 32.55
N GLU A 7 -31.39 -24.54 32.06
CA GLU A 7 -30.48 -24.95 31.00
C GLU A 7 -30.77 -24.24 29.67
N VAL A 8 -32.05 -24.15 29.28
CA VAL A 8 -32.48 -23.42 28.07
C VAL A 8 -32.17 -21.92 28.19
N GLN A 9 -32.37 -21.32 29.36
CA GLN A 9 -32.00 -19.93 29.61
C GLN A 9 -30.50 -19.73 29.50
N ARG A 10 -29.70 -20.62 30.07
CA ARG A 10 -28.22 -20.56 29.99
C ARG A 10 -27.75 -20.68 28.56
N GLN A 11 -28.26 -21.63 27.78
CA GLN A 11 -27.92 -21.80 26.37
C GLN A 11 -28.34 -20.59 25.51
N SER A 12 -29.54 -20.02 25.78
CA SER A 12 -30.00 -18.81 25.11
C SER A 12 -29.11 -17.59 25.43
N GLN A 13 -28.68 -17.44 26.67
CA GLN A 13 -27.74 -16.39 27.06
C GLN A 13 -26.37 -16.59 26.45
N GLN A 14 -25.85 -17.82 26.40
CA GLN A 14 -24.62 -18.15 25.72
C GLN A 14 -24.69 -17.86 24.21
N ALA A 15 -25.78 -18.23 23.55
CA ALA A 15 -26.00 -17.93 22.14
C ALA A 15 -26.07 -16.40 21.88
N LYS A 16 -26.77 -15.66 22.76
CA LYS A 16 -26.79 -14.18 22.67
C LYS A 16 -25.40 -13.57 22.91
N HIS A 17 -24.64 -14.06 23.87
CA HIS A 17 -23.27 -13.62 24.13
C HIS A 17 -22.34 -13.89 22.93
N LEU A 18 -22.45 -15.09 22.35
CA LEU A 18 -21.70 -15.43 21.13
C LEU A 18 -22.12 -14.54 19.95
N ALA A 19 -23.42 -14.32 19.76
CA ALA A 19 -23.91 -13.42 18.72
C ALA A 19 -23.41 -11.97 18.93
N THR A 20 -23.42 -11.47 20.17
CA THR A 20 -22.91 -10.14 20.49
C THR A 20 -21.40 -10.05 20.28
N SER A 21 -20.61 -11.04 20.72
CA SER A 21 -19.18 -11.08 20.49
C SER A 21 -18.82 -11.19 18.99
N PHE A 22 -19.65 -11.88 18.20
CA PHE A 22 -19.54 -11.93 16.74
C PHE A 22 -19.83 -10.56 16.09
N ILE A 23 -20.82 -9.82 16.61
CA ILE A 23 -21.15 -8.46 16.16
C ILE A 23 -20.07 -7.47 16.59
N GLU A 24 -19.55 -7.59 17.81
CA GLU A 24 -18.49 -6.75 18.35
C GLU A 24 -17.09 -7.13 17.86
N LEU A 25 -16.94 -8.24 17.12
CA LEU A 25 -15.67 -8.75 16.57
C LEU A 25 -14.57 -8.95 17.64
N LYS A 26 -14.97 -9.21 18.91
CA LYS A 26 -14.03 -9.36 20.03
C LYS A 26 -13.05 -10.52 19.81
N GLY A 27 -11.75 -10.20 19.82
CA GLY A 27 -10.67 -11.17 19.63
C GLY A 27 -10.66 -11.79 18.23
N THR A 28 -11.23 -11.11 17.23
CA THR A 28 -11.20 -11.59 15.85
C THR A 28 -9.90 -11.15 15.20
N PRO A 29 -8.97 -12.07 14.86
CA PRO A 29 -7.74 -11.71 14.19
C PRO A 29 -8.05 -11.22 12.77
N LEU A 30 -7.37 -10.18 12.35
CA LEU A 30 -7.35 -9.67 10.99
C LEU A 30 -5.92 -9.70 10.46
N LYS A 31 -5.61 -10.67 9.62
CA LYS A 31 -4.28 -10.83 9.02
C LYS A 31 -4.20 -10.04 7.72
N LEU A 32 -3.56 -8.88 7.79
CA LEU A 32 -3.39 -7.95 6.69
C LEU A 32 -1.94 -7.94 6.22
N GLY A 33 -1.71 -8.23 4.94
CA GLY A 33 -0.42 -8.00 4.29
C GLY A 33 -0.30 -6.55 3.81
N VAL A 34 0.87 -5.95 3.95
CA VAL A 34 1.17 -4.63 3.36
C VAL A 34 2.48 -4.73 2.61
N MET A 35 2.52 -4.23 1.39
CA MET A 35 3.74 -4.23 0.60
C MET A 35 4.78 -3.32 1.23
N CYS A 36 5.99 -3.84 1.44
CA CYS A 36 7.09 -3.18 2.16
C CYS A 36 7.54 -1.82 1.58
N THR A 37 7.11 -1.48 0.37
CA THR A 37 7.37 -0.18 -0.26
C THR A 37 6.24 0.83 -0.06
N ILE A 38 5.18 0.47 0.65
CA ILE A 38 4.05 1.34 0.93
C ILE A 38 4.24 1.98 2.31
N GLY A 39 4.32 3.30 2.33
CA GLY A 39 4.45 4.06 3.59
C GLY A 39 3.16 4.04 4.42
N PRO A 40 3.27 4.11 5.75
CA PRO A 40 2.12 4.05 6.66
C PRO A 40 1.23 5.29 6.61
N SER A 41 1.73 6.42 6.12
CA SER A 41 1.06 7.74 6.23
C SER A 41 -0.37 7.76 5.69
N ASN A 42 -0.64 7.05 4.58
CA ASN A 42 -1.98 6.96 4.02
C ASN A 42 -2.91 5.98 4.77
N PHE A 43 -2.35 5.09 5.60
CA PHE A 43 -3.12 4.02 6.25
C PHE A 43 -3.49 4.30 7.69
N VAL A 44 -2.75 5.19 8.37
CA VAL A 44 -3.00 5.50 9.80
C VAL A 44 -4.45 5.91 10.03
N GLY A 45 -5.02 6.77 9.16
CA GLY A 45 -6.42 7.20 9.25
C GLY A 45 -7.40 6.02 9.12
N LEU A 46 -7.22 5.15 8.12
CA LEU A 46 -8.01 3.93 7.95
C LEU A 46 -7.95 3.05 9.20
N LEU A 47 -6.74 2.78 9.69
CA LEU A 47 -6.53 1.86 10.82
C LEU A 47 -7.09 2.44 12.13
N THR A 48 -6.93 3.75 12.34
CA THR A 48 -7.50 4.45 13.50
C THR A 48 -9.03 4.38 13.48
N ASN A 49 -9.66 4.64 12.34
CA ASN A 49 -11.12 4.57 12.21
C ASN A 49 -11.63 3.13 12.38
N LEU A 50 -10.94 2.15 11.76
CA LEU A 50 -11.27 0.73 11.91
C LEU A 50 -11.24 0.33 13.40
N GLN A 51 -10.18 0.71 14.11
CA GLN A 51 -10.01 0.38 15.54
C GLN A 51 -11.05 1.10 16.42
N ALA A 52 -11.39 2.35 16.09
CA ALA A 52 -12.41 3.10 16.84
C ALA A 52 -13.81 2.50 16.69
N GLN A 53 -14.16 2.03 15.47
CA GLN A 53 -15.48 1.44 15.20
C GLN A 53 -15.56 -0.04 15.57
N HIS A 54 -14.45 -0.74 15.56
CA HIS A 54 -14.34 -2.18 15.81
C HIS A 54 -13.19 -2.49 16.76
N PRO A 55 -13.27 -2.07 18.04
CA PRO A 55 -12.16 -2.21 19.00
C PRO A 55 -11.81 -3.67 19.33
N GLY A 56 -12.70 -4.61 18.97
CA GLY A 56 -12.47 -6.04 19.13
C GLY A 56 -11.61 -6.70 18.06
N ILE A 57 -11.31 -6.01 16.95
CA ILE A 57 -10.44 -6.54 15.90
C ILE A 57 -8.98 -6.51 16.38
N GLU A 58 -8.35 -7.67 16.35
CA GLU A 58 -6.90 -7.79 16.56
C GLU A 58 -6.19 -7.74 15.20
N LEU A 59 -5.68 -6.56 14.84
CA LEU A 59 -5.00 -6.33 13.57
C LEU A 59 -3.54 -6.84 13.64
N GLN A 60 -3.22 -7.79 12.77
CA GLN A 60 -1.87 -8.29 12.55
C GLN A 60 -1.39 -7.87 11.16
N ILE A 61 -0.39 -7.00 11.10
CA ILE A 61 0.21 -6.53 9.84
C ILE A 61 1.47 -7.34 9.54
N THR A 62 1.58 -7.78 8.29
CA THR A 62 2.77 -8.46 7.75
C THR A 62 3.33 -7.66 6.60
N ASP A 63 4.58 -7.22 6.73
CA ASP A 63 5.34 -6.59 5.66
C ASP A 63 6.01 -7.63 4.77
N ALA A 64 5.82 -7.54 3.44
CA ALA A 64 6.51 -8.39 2.48
C ALA A 64 6.52 -7.79 1.06
N ALA A 65 7.23 -8.43 0.13
CA ALA A 65 7.14 -8.12 -1.29
C ALA A 65 5.75 -8.52 -1.86
N ALA A 66 5.31 -7.87 -2.94
CA ALA A 66 4.00 -8.13 -3.53
C ALA A 66 3.79 -9.61 -3.93
N SER A 67 4.82 -10.27 -4.48
CA SER A 67 4.77 -11.71 -4.83
C SER A 67 4.48 -12.60 -3.63
N ASP A 68 5.14 -12.33 -2.50
CA ASP A 68 4.96 -13.11 -1.27
C ASP A 68 3.56 -12.88 -0.67
N LEU A 69 3.08 -11.63 -0.71
CA LEU A 69 1.73 -11.29 -0.26
C LEU A 69 0.66 -12.00 -1.11
N GLN A 70 0.86 -12.04 -2.43
CA GLN A 70 -0.02 -12.76 -3.34
C GLN A 70 -0.06 -14.26 -3.04
N GLY A 71 1.10 -14.88 -2.84
CA GLY A 71 1.20 -16.30 -2.45
C GLY A 71 0.42 -16.57 -1.16
N ARG A 72 0.67 -15.77 -0.11
CA ARG A 72 -0.01 -15.91 1.19
C ARG A 72 -1.51 -15.61 1.16
N LEU A 73 -1.99 -14.77 0.23
CA LEU A 73 -3.43 -14.60 0.00
C LEU A 73 -4.06 -15.87 -0.57
N LEU A 74 -3.41 -16.44 -1.58
CA LEU A 74 -3.94 -17.62 -2.30
C LEU A 74 -3.93 -18.87 -1.42
N ASP A 75 -2.92 -19.06 -0.58
CA ASP A 75 -2.82 -20.19 0.36
C ASP A 75 -3.62 -20.00 1.65
N GLY A 76 -4.17 -18.80 1.90
CA GLY A 76 -4.98 -18.49 3.08
C GLY A 76 -4.18 -18.05 4.31
N GLY A 77 -2.88 -17.83 4.19
CA GLY A 77 -2.03 -17.27 5.24
C GLY A 77 -2.36 -15.81 5.55
N LEU A 78 -2.95 -15.08 4.58
CA LEU A 78 -3.51 -13.74 4.73
C LEU A 78 -4.98 -13.72 4.31
N GLU A 79 -5.76 -12.83 4.92
CA GLU A 79 -7.16 -12.61 4.54
C GLU A 79 -7.30 -11.49 3.52
N ALA A 80 -6.46 -10.45 3.62
CA ALA A 80 -6.36 -9.35 2.68
C ALA A 80 -4.91 -8.87 2.58
N ALA A 81 -4.58 -8.18 1.50
CA ALA A 81 -3.31 -7.50 1.37
C ALA A 81 -3.47 -6.15 0.66
N ILE A 82 -2.55 -5.22 0.96
CA ILE A 82 -2.46 -3.91 0.32
C ILE A 82 -1.15 -3.87 -0.43
N TYR A 83 -1.23 -3.84 -1.75
CA TYR A 83 -0.06 -3.77 -2.62
C TYR A 83 -0.39 -3.14 -3.97
N CYS A 84 0.64 -2.82 -4.74
CA CYS A 84 0.52 -2.49 -6.14
C CYS A 84 1.21 -3.56 -6.99
N TRP A 85 0.68 -3.82 -8.18
CA TRP A 85 1.24 -4.75 -9.13
C TRP A 85 1.29 -4.08 -10.49
N PRO A 86 2.47 -3.86 -11.06
CA PRO A 86 2.59 -3.16 -12.34
C PRO A 86 2.23 -4.02 -13.53
N ASP A 87 2.25 -5.37 -13.37
CA ASP A 87 2.13 -6.31 -14.47
C ASP A 87 0.72 -6.93 -14.57
N GLN A 88 0.62 -8.25 -14.64
CA GLN A 88 -0.66 -8.91 -14.90
C GLN A 88 -1.54 -9.03 -13.65
N ILE A 89 -2.80 -8.66 -13.79
CA ILE A 89 -3.84 -8.92 -12.79
C ILE A 89 -4.11 -10.43 -12.73
N ASP A 90 -3.98 -11.02 -11.54
CA ASP A 90 -4.36 -12.41 -11.30
C ASP A 90 -5.90 -12.50 -11.18
N GLU A 91 -6.54 -13.24 -12.08
CA GLU A 91 -8.01 -13.38 -12.12
C GLU A 91 -8.61 -14.02 -10.86
N ARG A 92 -7.80 -14.75 -10.06
CA ARG A 92 -8.22 -15.34 -8.79
C ARG A 92 -8.37 -14.30 -7.68
N LEU A 93 -7.90 -13.07 -7.90
CA LEU A 93 -7.89 -11.99 -6.95
C LEU A 93 -8.90 -10.91 -7.33
N HIS A 94 -9.40 -10.23 -6.32
CA HIS A 94 -10.24 -9.04 -6.44
C HIS A 94 -9.45 -7.83 -5.94
N TYR A 95 -9.34 -6.81 -6.77
CA TYR A 95 -8.62 -5.58 -6.51
C TYR A 95 -9.60 -4.45 -6.27
N LEU A 96 -9.54 -3.84 -5.09
CA LEU A 96 -10.23 -2.61 -4.76
C LEU A 96 -9.21 -1.47 -4.78
N PRO A 97 -9.19 -0.61 -5.83
CA PRO A 97 -8.29 0.53 -5.89
C PRO A 97 -8.53 1.49 -4.71
N LEU A 98 -7.47 1.89 -4.03
CA LEU A 98 -7.51 2.82 -2.90
C LEU A 98 -7.05 4.21 -3.32
N PHE A 99 -5.82 4.31 -3.81
CA PHE A 99 -5.23 5.58 -4.22
C PHE A 99 -4.15 5.39 -5.28
N ARG A 100 -3.78 6.50 -5.92
CA ARG A 100 -2.61 6.58 -6.79
C ARG A 100 -1.57 7.49 -6.17
N GLU A 101 -0.31 7.17 -6.37
CA GLU A 101 0.79 8.01 -5.93
C GLU A 101 1.89 8.08 -6.98
N GLN A 102 2.56 9.22 -7.02
CA GLN A 102 3.69 9.46 -7.91
C GLN A 102 5.00 9.07 -7.23
N PHE A 103 5.97 8.65 -8.03
CA PHE A 103 7.34 8.47 -7.57
C PHE A 103 8.12 9.77 -7.67
N PHE A 104 8.91 10.01 -6.65
CA PHE A 104 9.73 11.20 -6.48
C PHE A 104 11.21 10.85 -6.36
N ILE A 105 12.07 11.84 -6.60
CA ILE A 105 13.47 11.79 -6.26
C ILE A 105 13.65 12.37 -4.86
N VAL A 106 14.29 11.60 -3.99
CA VAL A 106 14.63 12.00 -2.62
C VAL A 106 16.13 12.32 -2.58
N LEU A 107 16.46 13.50 -2.07
CA LEU A 107 17.78 14.10 -2.08
C LEU A 107 18.15 14.61 -0.68
N GLY A 108 19.42 14.55 -0.33
CA GLY A 108 19.93 15.32 0.80
C GLY A 108 19.85 16.83 0.52
N ARG A 109 19.68 17.66 1.57
CA ARG A 109 19.52 19.11 1.42
C ARG A 109 20.67 19.80 0.66
N GLN A 110 21.88 19.25 0.77
CA GLN A 110 23.06 19.82 0.12
C GLN A 110 23.31 19.28 -1.31
N HIS A 111 22.43 18.39 -1.79
CA HIS A 111 22.56 17.85 -3.12
C HIS A 111 22.36 18.95 -4.18
N ARG A 112 23.13 18.92 -5.27
CA ARG A 112 23.08 19.96 -6.34
C ARG A 112 21.69 20.15 -6.96
N LEU A 113 20.85 19.10 -6.94
CA LEU A 113 19.48 19.14 -7.45
C LEU A 113 18.45 19.54 -6.39
N ALA A 114 18.85 19.70 -5.12
CA ALA A 114 17.92 19.94 -4.01
C ALA A 114 17.11 21.23 -4.15
N ASN A 115 17.67 22.26 -4.80
CA ASN A 115 17.03 23.56 -4.99
C ASN A 115 16.21 23.65 -6.28
N ARG A 116 16.14 22.60 -7.09
CA ARG A 116 15.32 22.59 -8.30
C ARG A 116 13.85 22.32 -7.93
N PRO A 117 12.88 22.88 -8.65
CA PRO A 117 11.46 22.58 -8.41
C PRO A 117 11.09 21.15 -8.83
N GLU A 118 11.79 20.61 -9.81
CA GLU A 118 11.60 19.27 -10.39
C GLU A 118 12.94 18.68 -10.83
N VAL A 119 12.98 17.36 -11.05
CA VAL A 119 14.15 16.64 -11.57
C VAL A 119 13.73 15.88 -12.83
N ARG A 120 14.51 16.02 -13.88
CA ARG A 120 14.35 15.23 -15.11
C ARG A 120 15.28 14.03 -15.09
N VAL A 121 14.92 12.98 -15.81
CA VAL A 121 15.74 11.76 -15.87
C VAL A 121 17.19 12.08 -16.26
N GLY A 122 17.41 12.96 -17.26
CA GLY A 122 18.75 13.35 -17.70
C GLY A 122 19.58 14.07 -16.63
N ASP A 123 18.94 14.77 -15.68
CA ASP A 123 19.64 15.45 -14.57
C ASP A 123 20.35 14.47 -13.62
N LEU A 124 19.90 13.21 -13.61
CA LEU A 124 20.45 12.13 -12.79
C LEU A 124 21.68 11.46 -13.39
N ASN A 125 22.11 11.89 -14.59
CA ASN A 125 23.26 11.28 -15.23
C ASN A 125 24.54 11.47 -14.41
N GLY A 126 25.24 10.36 -14.12
CA GLY A 126 26.43 10.33 -13.28
C GLY A 126 26.16 10.39 -11.78
N GLU A 127 24.90 10.48 -11.35
CA GLU A 127 24.54 10.53 -9.92
C GLU A 127 24.63 9.16 -9.24
N ARG A 128 24.91 9.19 -7.94
CA ARG A 128 24.95 8.00 -7.06
C ARG A 128 23.53 7.61 -6.63
N TYR A 129 23.15 6.38 -6.95
CA TYR A 129 21.80 5.85 -6.70
C TYR A 129 21.77 4.84 -5.55
N LEU A 130 20.91 5.11 -4.57
CA LEU A 130 20.62 4.26 -3.44
C LEU A 130 19.36 3.44 -3.77
N ASN A 131 19.55 2.18 -4.14
CA ASN A 131 18.52 1.34 -4.73
C ASN A 131 17.67 0.63 -3.68
N ARG A 132 16.35 0.76 -3.78
CA ARG A 132 15.37 -0.03 -3.03
C ARG A 132 15.18 -1.38 -3.72
N ILE A 133 15.48 -2.50 -3.03
CA ILE A 133 15.49 -3.85 -3.64
C ILE A 133 14.09 -4.25 -4.13
N ASN A 134 13.05 -3.98 -3.32
CA ASN A 134 11.68 -4.38 -3.61
C ASN A 134 10.87 -3.29 -4.34
N CYS A 135 11.54 -2.36 -5.02
CA CYS A 135 10.85 -1.34 -5.81
C CYS A 135 10.22 -1.97 -7.06
N GLU A 136 8.92 -1.95 -7.15
CA GLU A 136 8.14 -2.49 -8.27
C GLU A 136 8.42 -1.78 -9.60
N GLN A 137 8.86 -0.53 -9.53
CA GLN A 137 9.19 0.29 -10.71
C GLN A 137 10.65 0.18 -11.15
N VAL A 138 11.47 -0.67 -10.50
CA VAL A 138 12.92 -0.73 -10.75
C VAL A 138 13.26 -1.10 -12.20
N ASN A 139 12.51 -1.99 -12.81
CA ASN A 139 12.72 -2.39 -14.21
C ASN A 139 12.30 -1.28 -15.17
N VAL A 140 11.12 -0.70 -14.94
CA VAL A 140 10.60 0.41 -15.75
C VAL A 140 11.55 1.62 -15.68
N ALA A 141 12.01 2.00 -14.49
CA ALA A 141 12.96 3.08 -14.31
C ALA A 141 14.30 2.80 -15.01
N ARG A 142 14.81 1.57 -14.90
CA ARG A 142 16.04 1.16 -15.60
C ARG A 142 15.91 1.31 -17.12
N ASP A 143 14.79 0.86 -17.69
CA ASP A 143 14.56 0.90 -19.13
C ASP A 143 14.44 2.35 -19.63
N VAL A 144 13.74 3.21 -18.88
CA VAL A 144 13.65 4.65 -19.17
C VAL A 144 15.01 5.32 -19.08
N PHE A 145 15.82 5.02 -18.06
CA PHE A 145 17.18 5.56 -17.94
C PHE A 145 18.05 5.14 -19.13
N ALA A 146 17.97 3.87 -19.53
CA ALA A 146 18.70 3.36 -20.69
C ALA A 146 18.28 4.05 -21.99
N GLN A 147 16.97 4.20 -22.24
CA GLN A 147 16.43 4.90 -23.42
C GLN A 147 16.85 6.36 -23.50
N ARG A 148 17.01 7.02 -22.34
CA ARG A 148 17.45 8.42 -22.25
C ARG A 148 18.98 8.57 -22.17
N GLY A 149 19.73 7.47 -22.27
CA GLY A 149 21.18 7.49 -22.15
C GLY A 149 21.70 7.92 -20.76
N THR A 150 20.84 7.90 -19.75
CA THR A 150 21.16 8.30 -18.37
C THR A 150 21.81 7.13 -17.64
N LYS A 151 23.03 7.34 -17.17
CA LYS A 151 23.79 6.36 -16.39
C LYS A 151 23.83 6.81 -14.94
N VAL A 152 23.36 5.98 -14.03
CA VAL A 152 23.45 6.20 -12.59
C VAL A 152 24.39 5.17 -11.96
N GLU A 153 25.17 5.60 -10.97
CA GLU A 153 26.05 4.72 -10.22
C GLU A 153 25.30 4.09 -9.04
N ARG A 154 25.02 2.81 -9.11
CA ARG A 154 24.40 2.07 -7.98
C ARG A 154 25.44 1.82 -6.89
N VAL A 155 25.36 2.60 -5.81
CA VAL A 155 26.34 2.54 -4.71
C VAL A 155 25.85 1.75 -3.50
N TYR A 156 24.53 1.58 -3.35
CA TYR A 156 23.93 0.85 -2.23
C TYR A 156 22.61 0.20 -2.59
N ARG A 157 22.27 -0.89 -1.90
CA ARG A 157 20.99 -1.61 -2.05
C ARG A 157 20.43 -2.01 -0.68
N SER A 158 19.15 -1.73 -0.43
CA SER A 158 18.44 -2.16 0.78
C SER A 158 16.98 -2.45 0.48
N ASP A 159 16.41 -3.36 1.22
CA ASP A 159 14.96 -3.59 1.31
C ASP A 159 14.29 -2.70 2.37
N ARG A 160 15.09 -1.96 3.15
CA ARG A 160 14.65 -1.07 4.21
C ARG A 160 14.71 0.38 3.79
N ASP A 161 13.55 1.02 3.72
CA ASP A 161 13.41 2.43 3.33
C ASP A 161 14.04 3.40 4.33
N ASP A 162 14.03 3.09 5.64
CA ASP A 162 14.66 3.91 6.66
C ASP A 162 16.19 4.01 6.51
N TRP A 163 16.85 2.91 6.09
CA TRP A 163 18.27 2.93 5.76
C TRP A 163 18.56 3.78 4.52
N ILE A 164 17.74 3.61 3.47
CA ILE A 164 17.88 4.41 2.25
C ILE A 164 17.73 5.90 2.58
N LEU A 165 16.71 6.28 3.35
CA LEU A 165 16.48 7.68 3.74
C LEU A 165 17.62 8.26 4.60
N ALA A 166 18.16 7.46 5.53
CA ALA A 166 19.30 7.88 6.34
C ALA A 166 20.55 8.16 5.49
N MET A 167 20.81 7.32 4.48
CA MET A 167 21.95 7.50 3.57
C MET A 167 21.75 8.69 2.61
N VAL A 168 20.52 8.92 2.13
CA VAL A 168 20.17 10.11 1.37
C VAL A 168 20.45 11.37 2.20
N ALA A 169 20.01 11.39 3.45
CA ALA A 169 20.24 12.50 4.37
C ALA A 169 21.74 12.75 4.62
N ALA A 170 22.53 11.67 4.68
CA ALA A 170 23.99 11.74 4.79
C ALA A 170 24.71 12.17 3.48
N GLY A 171 23.98 12.43 2.39
CA GLY A 171 24.54 12.89 1.11
C GLY A 171 25.22 11.79 0.30
N LEU A 172 24.93 10.51 0.56
CA LEU A 172 25.56 9.38 -0.16
C LEU A 172 25.04 9.20 -1.57
N GLY A 173 23.89 9.82 -1.90
CA GLY A 173 23.29 9.76 -3.23
C GLY A 173 21.81 10.13 -3.19
N PHE A 174 21.07 9.81 -4.25
CA PHE A 174 19.63 9.99 -4.35
C PHE A 174 18.89 8.66 -4.25
N ALA A 175 17.60 8.72 -3.88
CA ALA A 175 16.70 7.59 -3.95
C ALA A 175 15.47 7.91 -4.82
N PHE A 176 14.85 6.86 -5.38
CA PHE A 176 13.59 6.91 -6.11
C PHE A 176 12.50 6.24 -5.26
N MET A 177 11.55 7.02 -4.76
CA MET A 177 10.59 6.58 -3.75
C MET A 177 9.18 7.09 -4.05
N PRO A 178 8.12 6.32 -3.70
CA PRO A 178 6.76 6.79 -3.76
C PRO A 178 6.53 7.96 -2.80
N GLN A 179 5.67 8.88 -3.18
CA GLN A 179 5.41 10.12 -2.45
C GLN A 179 5.08 9.91 -0.97
N TYR A 180 4.19 8.94 -0.68
CA TYR A 180 3.71 8.73 0.69
C TYR A 180 4.58 7.77 1.52
N SER A 181 5.66 7.25 0.92
CA SER A 181 6.67 6.45 1.65
C SER A 181 7.72 7.32 2.33
N VAL A 182 7.84 8.58 1.92
CA VAL A 182 8.79 9.52 2.50
C VAL A 182 8.11 10.24 3.67
N THR A 183 8.49 9.88 4.89
CA THR A 183 8.10 10.64 6.08
C THR A 183 8.76 12.03 6.04
N GLU A 184 8.04 13.07 6.44
CA GLU A 184 8.61 14.42 6.56
C GLU A 184 9.87 14.43 7.43
N ARG A 185 10.97 14.80 6.82
CA ARG A 185 12.28 14.87 7.47
C ARG A 185 12.96 16.19 7.11
N PRO A 186 13.53 16.88 8.11
CA PRO A 186 14.18 18.17 7.85
C PRO A 186 15.50 18.05 7.05
N ASP A 187 16.09 16.88 7.00
CA ASP A 187 17.40 16.59 6.41
C ASP A 187 17.34 16.09 4.97
N VAL A 188 16.14 15.86 4.43
CA VAL A 188 15.94 15.50 3.02
C VAL A 188 14.98 16.46 2.33
N VAL A 189 15.04 16.47 0.99
CA VAL A 189 14.09 17.15 0.12
C VAL A 189 13.55 16.18 -0.91
N VAL A 190 12.28 16.36 -1.28
CA VAL A 190 11.58 15.52 -2.24
C VAL A 190 11.30 16.36 -3.47
N ARG A 191 11.58 15.83 -4.66
CA ARG A 191 11.37 16.51 -5.94
C ARG A 191 10.63 15.59 -6.90
N PRO A 192 9.59 16.08 -7.60
CA PRO A 192 8.93 15.29 -8.62
C PRO A 192 9.93 14.90 -9.71
N LEU A 193 9.88 13.63 -10.11
CA LEU A 193 10.57 13.17 -11.32
C LEU A 193 9.63 13.38 -12.50
N VAL A 194 10.10 14.09 -13.49
CA VAL A 194 9.34 14.42 -14.69
C VAL A 194 10.03 13.90 -15.96
N GLU A 195 9.25 13.72 -17.03
CA GLU A 195 9.72 13.31 -18.36
C GLU A 195 10.52 11.98 -18.39
N PRO A 196 9.86 10.82 -18.04
CA PRO A 196 8.45 10.66 -17.70
C PRO A 196 8.19 10.72 -16.20
N GLU A 197 6.93 10.93 -15.85
CA GLU A 197 6.42 10.67 -14.50
C GLU A 197 6.20 9.18 -14.29
N PHE A 198 6.42 8.72 -13.07
CA PHE A 198 6.13 7.34 -12.66
C PHE A 198 5.02 7.34 -11.62
N TRP A 199 4.03 6.50 -11.85
CA TRP A 199 2.85 6.37 -10.99
C TRP A 199 2.63 4.91 -10.62
N ARG A 200 2.04 4.69 -9.47
CA ARG A 200 1.48 3.39 -9.10
C ARG A 200 0.06 3.55 -8.56
N GLU A 201 -0.73 2.50 -8.69
CA GLU A 201 -2.03 2.37 -8.05
C GLU A 201 -1.92 1.34 -6.93
N VAL A 202 -2.31 1.74 -5.72
CA VAL A 202 -2.33 0.89 -4.54
C VAL A 202 -3.74 0.36 -4.35
N SER A 203 -3.87 -0.94 -4.20
CA SER A 203 -5.16 -1.64 -4.06
C SER A 203 -5.22 -2.47 -2.79
N LEU A 204 -6.41 -2.57 -2.20
CA LEU A 204 -6.76 -3.61 -1.24
C LEU A 204 -7.17 -4.86 -2.02
N VAL A 205 -6.50 -5.96 -1.76
CA VAL A 205 -6.63 -7.21 -2.53
C VAL A 205 -7.14 -8.33 -1.64
N THR A 206 -8.12 -9.07 -2.15
CA THR A 206 -8.70 -10.25 -1.52
C THR A 206 -8.85 -11.38 -2.52
N VAL A 207 -9.06 -12.62 -2.06
CA VAL A 207 -9.27 -13.76 -2.95
C VAL A 207 -10.71 -13.77 -3.46
N ARG A 208 -10.87 -13.83 -4.78
CA ARG A 208 -12.17 -13.87 -5.44
C ARG A 208 -12.95 -15.13 -5.06
N GLY A 209 -14.22 -14.96 -4.73
CA GLY A 209 -15.11 -16.09 -4.36
C GLY A 209 -14.89 -16.62 -2.94
N ARG A 210 -13.87 -16.16 -2.20
CA ARG A 210 -13.72 -16.48 -0.78
C ARG A 210 -14.64 -15.57 0.05
N PRO A 211 -15.51 -16.13 0.89
CA PRO A 211 -16.32 -15.31 1.80
C PRO A 211 -15.43 -14.45 2.70
N HIS A 212 -15.76 -13.19 2.83
CA HIS A 212 -15.06 -12.30 3.75
C HIS A 212 -15.43 -12.65 5.19
N SER A 213 -14.42 -12.72 6.07
CA SER A 213 -14.68 -12.68 7.51
C SER A 213 -15.35 -11.34 7.88
N PRO A 214 -16.07 -11.28 9.00
CA PRO A 214 -16.66 -10.01 9.46
C PRO A 214 -15.60 -8.89 9.60
N ALA A 215 -14.37 -9.23 10.00
CA ALA A 215 -13.26 -8.28 10.12
C ALA A 215 -12.80 -7.73 8.75
N ILE A 216 -12.69 -8.60 7.73
CA ILE A 216 -12.43 -8.15 6.35
C ILE A 216 -13.58 -7.31 5.81
N GLY A 217 -14.82 -7.69 6.08
CA GLY A 217 -15.96 -6.87 5.70
C GLY A 217 -15.94 -5.47 6.32
N ALA A 218 -15.51 -5.35 7.58
CA ALA A 218 -15.30 -4.06 8.24
C ALA A 218 -14.17 -3.27 7.58
N LEU A 219 -13.01 -3.89 7.35
CA LEU A 219 -11.86 -3.25 6.68
C LEU A 219 -12.23 -2.73 5.28
N VAL A 220 -12.92 -3.53 4.47
CA VAL A 220 -13.34 -3.14 3.10
C VAL A 220 -14.30 -1.94 3.16
N ARG A 221 -15.29 -1.96 4.07
CA ARG A 221 -16.22 -0.83 4.22
C ARG A 221 -15.50 0.45 4.63
N GLU A 222 -14.56 0.34 5.56
CA GLU A 222 -13.79 1.50 6.03
C GLU A 222 -12.85 2.01 4.95
N ALA A 223 -12.20 1.11 4.20
CA ALA A 223 -11.34 1.47 3.06
C ALA A 223 -12.10 2.25 1.97
N VAL A 224 -13.37 1.89 1.71
CA VAL A 224 -14.24 2.60 0.76
C VAL A 224 -14.64 3.99 1.27
N ARG A 225 -14.78 4.17 2.59
CA ARG A 225 -15.15 5.45 3.21
C ARG A 225 -13.97 6.39 3.41
N THR A 226 -12.77 5.84 3.48
CA THR A 226 -11.54 6.60 3.74
C THR A 226 -11.28 7.61 2.62
N GLN A 227 -11.00 8.85 3.00
CA GLN A 227 -10.52 9.88 2.07
C GLN A 227 -9.01 9.68 1.87
N TRP A 228 -8.65 8.99 0.80
CA TRP A 228 -7.26 8.72 0.47
C TRP A 228 -6.58 9.96 -0.11
N LEU A 229 -5.35 10.23 0.33
CA LEU A 229 -4.51 11.21 -0.35
C LEU A 229 -4.27 10.70 -1.79
N GLY A 230 -4.50 11.56 -2.78
CA GLY A 230 -4.40 11.16 -4.19
C GLY A 230 -5.65 10.49 -4.79
N ALA A 231 -6.74 10.35 -4.04
CA ALA A 231 -8.00 9.71 -4.48
C ALA A 231 -8.73 10.45 -5.63
N VAL A 232 -8.40 11.69 -5.90
CA VAL A 232 -9.06 12.55 -6.91
C VAL A 232 -9.01 11.94 -8.33
N ALA A 233 -8.08 11.02 -8.60
CA ALA A 233 -7.95 10.37 -9.91
C ALA A 233 -8.89 9.17 -10.15
N LEU A 234 -9.50 8.57 -9.12
CA LEU A 234 -10.35 7.38 -9.24
C LEU A 234 -11.74 7.69 -9.84
N ALA A 235 -12.24 8.92 -9.69
CA ALA A 235 -13.52 9.33 -10.24
C ALA A 235 -13.52 9.43 -11.78
N VAL A 236 -12.38 9.77 -12.39
CA VAL A 236 -12.24 9.97 -13.83
C VAL A 236 -12.20 8.65 -14.62
N GLN A 237 -11.66 7.58 -14.03
CA GLN A 237 -11.59 6.28 -14.72
C GLN A 237 -12.92 5.53 -14.76
N ARG A 238 -13.83 5.73 -13.80
CA ARG A 238 -15.18 5.15 -13.84
C ARG A 238 -16.04 5.69 -14.99
N SER A 239 -15.80 6.92 -15.43
CA SER A 239 -16.49 7.52 -16.58
C SER A 239 -15.96 6.97 -17.90
N ARG A 240 -14.66 6.74 -18.06
CA ARG A 240 -14.04 6.21 -19.29
C ARG A 240 -14.35 4.72 -19.54
N ALA A 241 -14.51 3.91 -18.50
CA ALA A 241 -14.90 2.51 -18.62
C ALA A 241 -16.38 2.33 -19.01
N ARG A 242 -17.24 3.33 -18.78
CA ARG A 242 -18.64 3.32 -19.19
C ARG A 242 -18.85 3.78 -20.64
N ASP A 243 -17.98 4.63 -21.16
CA ASP A 243 -18.10 5.18 -22.52
C ASP A 243 -17.40 4.31 -23.58
N GLY A 244 -16.46 3.42 -23.19
CA GLY A 244 -15.78 2.47 -24.09
C GLY A 244 -16.60 1.24 -24.51
N GLY A 245 -17.80 1.05 -23.95
CA GLY A 245 -18.68 -0.11 -24.19
C GLY A 245 -19.76 0.08 -25.24
N LYS A 246 -19.77 1.19 -25.99
CA LYS A 246 -20.72 1.43 -27.07
C LYS A 246 -19.99 1.84 -28.36
N MET A 247 -19.37 0.89 -28.99
CA MET A 247 -19.19 0.89 -30.47
C MET A 247 -18.96 -0.57 -30.93
N HIS A 248 -19.97 -1.02 -31.61
CA HIS A 248 -20.18 -2.24 -32.42
C HIS A 248 -20.77 -3.41 -31.71
#